data_b56a9824f4a7b3388ce9cb1bd6dda607
#
_entry.id   b56a9824f4a7b3388ce9cb1bd6dda607
#
_cell.length_a   1.000
_cell.length_b   1.000
_cell.length_c   1.000
_cell.angle_alpha   90.00
_cell.angle_beta   90.00
_cell.angle_gamma   90.00
#
_symmetry.space_group_name_H-M   'P 1'
#
loop_
_entity.id
_entity.type
_entity.pdbx_description
1 polymer ?
#
loop_
_entity_poly.entity_id
_entity_poly.type
_entity_poly.pdbx_seq_one_letter_code
_entity_poly.pdbx_strand_id
1 'polypeptide(L)'
;MAEECVQFECVIMLFDIFFSISQTPDTSGYIPSENEMFSNFFEQVELADELGFGVGWVAQAHLSTEIQKRNNTPVVPHYPGEVGLCTDFFQIAQKMFSRTKKMEVGSAVLSILASGGPIAIAERVGAFLALHGMDDTEERRLHIGFSAGRFEFMARPYGIIPRNIVEEAAWPALRGQIFGEASEIFLRLLNGEVISSNMIRDTILTRENFRSDEDWERVQIAAKEFSNQNEVTEKIEIPHRYDFEEIKTIPQNWRRDLLNLVLGSHDPKLQIEVNKWRPVQVFNLSITPPHIIEETHERMDENYHLDGGKWNRSMMPRTIMVFVNNEDGLSSEEQSIAAKEEAKAALNTYWSALEGTIDPSKVERASDNAVIGNVEEVAQQIAERFH
;
A
#
# COMPACT_ATOMS: atom_id res chain seq x y z
N MET A 1 49.88 -8.58 -17.72
CA MET A 1 48.47 -8.59 -18.10
C MET A 1 47.72 -9.05 -16.87
N ALA A 2 47.11 -8.10 -16.17
CA ALA A 2 46.26 -8.38 -15.04
C ALA A 2 44.86 -8.67 -15.60
N GLU A 3 44.37 -9.88 -15.39
CA GLU A 3 42.97 -10.23 -15.64
C GLU A 3 42.14 -9.49 -14.64
N GLU A 4 41.37 -8.50 -15.10
CA GLU A 4 40.27 -7.91 -14.36
C GLU A 4 39.20 -8.98 -14.20
N CYS A 5 39.15 -9.57 -13.01
CA CYS A 5 38.06 -10.41 -12.59
C CYS A 5 36.87 -9.48 -12.34
N VAL A 6 35.97 -9.33 -13.31
CA VAL A 6 34.67 -8.68 -13.13
C VAL A 6 33.86 -9.58 -12.19
N GLN A 7 33.79 -9.21 -10.92
CA GLN A 7 32.87 -9.81 -9.96
C GLN A 7 31.47 -9.43 -10.43
N PHE A 8 30.76 -10.34 -11.08
CA PHE A 8 29.30 -10.24 -11.20
C PHE A 8 28.74 -10.42 -9.80
N GLU A 9 28.27 -9.33 -9.19
CA GLU A 9 27.38 -9.44 -8.04
C GLU A 9 26.17 -10.25 -8.52
N CYS A 10 26.01 -11.45 -7.95
CA CYS A 10 24.85 -12.28 -8.22
C CYS A 10 23.64 -11.56 -7.63
N VAL A 11 22.86 -10.89 -8.46
CA VAL A 11 21.62 -10.26 -8.05
C VAL A 11 20.64 -11.38 -7.71
N ILE A 12 20.44 -11.60 -6.40
CA ILE A 12 19.44 -12.56 -5.93
C ILE A 12 18.07 -11.88 -6.07
N MET A 13 17.25 -12.42 -6.98
CA MET A 13 15.85 -12.00 -7.09
C MET A 13 15.07 -12.53 -5.89
N LEU A 14 14.39 -11.64 -5.17
CA LEU A 14 13.50 -12.00 -4.06
C LEU A 14 12.06 -12.10 -4.58
N PHE A 15 11.36 -13.15 -4.18
CA PHE A 15 9.97 -13.39 -4.52
C PHE A 15 9.12 -13.24 -3.28
N ASP A 16 8.18 -12.31 -3.35
CA ASP A 16 7.11 -12.12 -2.38
C ASP A 16 5.78 -12.57 -2.99
N ILE A 17 4.78 -12.77 -2.15
CA ILE A 17 3.43 -13.10 -2.62
C ILE A 17 2.42 -12.07 -2.12
N PHE A 18 1.47 -11.67 -2.99
CA PHE A 18 0.41 -10.73 -2.66
C PHE A 18 -0.91 -11.46 -2.51
N PHE A 19 -1.51 -11.38 -1.33
CA PHE A 19 -2.79 -11.98 -1.00
C PHE A 19 -3.92 -10.96 -0.97
N SER A 20 -5.06 -11.31 -1.58
CA SER A 20 -6.31 -10.60 -1.44
C SER A 20 -7.37 -11.56 -0.91
N ILE A 21 -7.86 -11.34 0.31
CA ILE A 21 -8.88 -12.19 0.91
C ILE A 21 -10.24 -11.70 0.44
N SER A 22 -10.80 -12.40 -0.56
CA SER A 22 -12.04 -12.00 -1.23
C SER A 22 -12.83 -13.23 -1.66
N GLN A 23 -14.16 -13.17 -1.53
CA GLN A 23 -15.06 -14.24 -1.96
C GLN A 23 -15.27 -14.21 -3.48
N THR A 24 -14.27 -14.59 -4.25
CA THR A 24 -14.32 -14.59 -5.71
C THR A 24 -15.10 -15.81 -6.21
N PRO A 25 -16.11 -15.65 -7.08
CA PRO A 25 -16.79 -16.80 -7.69
C PRO A 25 -15.82 -17.60 -8.56
N ASP A 26 -15.95 -18.93 -8.50
CA ASP A 26 -15.24 -19.82 -9.40
C ASP A 26 -15.87 -19.81 -10.81
N THR A 27 -15.33 -20.63 -11.71
CA THR A 27 -15.82 -20.76 -13.10
C THR A 27 -17.25 -21.30 -13.20
N SER A 28 -17.75 -21.96 -12.15
CA SER A 28 -19.15 -22.44 -12.07
C SER A 28 -20.10 -21.39 -11.48
N GLY A 29 -19.56 -20.28 -10.95
CA GLY A 29 -20.30 -19.23 -10.26
C GLY A 29 -20.50 -19.52 -8.77
N TYR A 30 -19.85 -20.54 -8.22
CA TYR A 30 -19.86 -20.81 -6.78
C TYR A 30 -19.07 -19.73 -6.02
N ILE A 31 -19.68 -19.17 -5.00
CA ILE A 31 -19.04 -18.19 -4.10
C ILE A 31 -18.74 -18.88 -2.77
N PRO A 32 -17.44 -19.02 -2.40
CA PRO A 32 -17.09 -19.66 -1.15
C PRO A 32 -17.57 -18.83 0.05
N SER A 33 -17.89 -19.52 1.14
CA SER A 33 -18.17 -18.84 2.42
C SER A 33 -16.94 -18.09 2.96
N GLU A 34 -17.12 -17.15 3.87
CA GLU A 34 -15.99 -16.45 4.52
C GLU A 34 -15.04 -17.45 5.21
N ASN A 35 -15.57 -18.49 5.86
CA ASN A 35 -14.74 -19.50 6.50
C ASN A 35 -13.90 -20.29 5.50
N GLU A 36 -14.47 -20.65 4.34
CA GLU A 36 -13.72 -21.29 3.25
C GLU A 36 -12.64 -20.37 2.71
N MET A 37 -12.94 -19.08 2.53
CA MET A 37 -11.94 -18.10 2.08
C MET A 37 -10.79 -17.95 3.06
N PHE A 38 -11.05 -17.92 4.37
CA PHE A 38 -9.99 -17.90 5.37
C PHE A 38 -9.20 -19.21 5.38
N SER A 39 -9.85 -20.37 5.22
CA SER A 39 -9.14 -21.65 5.10
C SER A 39 -8.23 -21.67 3.89
N ASN A 40 -8.75 -21.35 2.72
CA ASN A 40 -8.00 -21.28 1.47
C ASN A 40 -6.83 -20.28 1.56
N PHE A 41 -7.06 -19.12 2.17
CA PHE A 41 -6.02 -18.14 2.39
C PHE A 41 -4.87 -18.70 3.24
N PHE A 42 -5.17 -19.33 4.37
CA PHE A 42 -4.13 -19.87 5.25
C PHE A 42 -3.42 -21.10 4.67
N GLU A 43 -4.09 -21.92 3.87
CA GLU A 43 -3.46 -23.00 3.11
C GLU A 43 -2.46 -22.43 2.07
N GLN A 44 -2.83 -21.36 1.38
CA GLN A 44 -1.93 -20.67 0.44
C GLN A 44 -0.74 -20.02 1.17
N VAL A 45 -0.94 -19.47 2.35
CA VAL A 45 0.11 -18.89 3.20
C VAL A 45 1.13 -19.96 3.60
N GLU A 46 0.66 -21.12 4.08
CA GLU A 46 1.51 -22.24 4.46
C GLU A 46 2.31 -22.78 3.27
N LEU A 47 1.65 -22.95 2.13
CA LEU A 47 2.30 -23.39 0.88
C LEU A 47 3.35 -22.36 0.41
N ALA A 48 3.06 -21.08 0.48
CA ALA A 48 4.00 -20.04 0.09
C ALA A 48 5.26 -20.01 0.99
N ASP A 49 5.10 -20.24 2.31
CA ASP A 49 6.23 -20.39 3.24
C ASP A 49 7.08 -21.62 2.90
N GLU A 50 6.45 -22.75 2.57
CA GLU A 50 7.14 -23.98 2.14
C GLU A 50 7.91 -23.78 0.84
N LEU A 51 7.35 -23.03 -0.11
CA LEU A 51 7.97 -22.71 -1.41
C LEU A 51 9.07 -21.65 -1.29
N GLY A 52 9.20 -20.96 -0.15
CA GLY A 52 10.28 -20.02 0.12
C GLY A 52 10.02 -18.59 -0.35
N PHE A 53 8.74 -18.17 -0.48
CA PHE A 53 8.43 -16.76 -0.65
C PHE A 53 8.87 -15.95 0.59
N GLY A 54 9.42 -14.74 0.36
CA GLY A 54 9.97 -13.90 1.42
C GLY A 54 8.89 -13.25 2.27
N VAL A 55 8.08 -12.40 1.68
CA VAL A 55 7.01 -11.65 2.37
C VAL A 55 5.64 -12.03 1.83
N GLY A 56 4.73 -12.35 2.73
CA GLY A 56 3.30 -12.48 2.45
C GLY A 56 2.60 -11.13 2.62
N TRP A 57 2.39 -10.40 1.52
CA TRP A 57 1.71 -9.11 1.52
C TRP A 57 0.20 -9.30 1.49
N VAL A 58 -0.52 -8.72 2.46
CA VAL A 58 -1.98 -8.85 2.56
C VAL A 58 -2.65 -7.53 2.23
N ALA A 59 -3.54 -7.55 1.24
CA ALA A 59 -4.39 -6.42 0.92
C ALA A 59 -5.36 -6.13 2.06
N GLN A 60 -5.47 -4.87 2.46
CA GLN A 60 -6.43 -4.44 3.46
C GLN A 60 -7.47 -3.49 2.88
N ALA A 61 -8.74 -3.74 3.19
CA ALA A 61 -9.82 -2.81 2.91
C ALA A 61 -10.72 -2.68 4.13
N HIS A 62 -11.13 -1.45 4.42
CA HIS A 62 -12.00 -1.13 5.54
C HIS A 62 -13.38 -0.71 5.06
N LEU A 63 -14.44 -1.32 5.63
CA LEU A 63 -15.83 -0.92 5.41
C LEU A 63 -16.19 -0.77 3.92
N SER A 64 -15.51 -1.53 3.07
CA SER A 64 -15.55 -1.33 1.62
C SER A 64 -16.71 -2.04 0.95
N THR A 65 -17.17 -3.18 1.50
CA THR A 65 -17.98 -4.13 0.74
C THR A 65 -19.32 -3.55 0.29
N GLU A 66 -20.13 -3.02 1.20
CA GLU A 66 -21.47 -2.50 0.86
C GLU A 66 -21.41 -1.24 0.00
N ILE A 67 -20.46 -0.35 0.28
CA ILE A 67 -20.28 0.88 -0.50
C ILE A 67 -19.71 0.53 -1.86
N GLN A 68 -18.78 -0.42 -1.93
CA GLN A 68 -18.22 -0.90 -3.17
C GLN A 68 -19.28 -1.51 -4.09
N LYS A 69 -20.14 -2.37 -3.58
CA LYS A 69 -21.23 -3.00 -4.35
C LYS A 69 -22.23 -1.99 -4.93
N ARG A 70 -22.43 -0.85 -4.25
CA ARG A 70 -23.36 0.22 -4.65
C ARG A 70 -22.72 1.35 -5.45
N ASN A 71 -21.40 1.39 -5.50
CA ASN A 71 -20.68 2.45 -6.20
C ASN A 71 -20.79 2.26 -7.72
N ASN A 72 -20.94 3.34 -8.46
CA ASN A 72 -20.92 3.33 -9.92
C ASN A 72 -19.57 2.88 -10.49
N THR A 73 -18.51 2.99 -9.69
CA THR A 73 -17.15 2.57 -10.01
C THR A 73 -16.60 1.69 -8.89
N PRO A 74 -17.12 0.47 -8.73
CA PRO A 74 -16.68 -0.44 -7.67
C PRO A 74 -15.26 -0.98 -7.96
N VAL A 75 -14.56 -1.39 -6.90
CA VAL A 75 -13.24 -2.04 -7.05
C VAL A 75 -13.34 -3.36 -7.80
N VAL A 76 -14.43 -4.10 -7.53
CA VAL A 76 -14.78 -5.33 -8.26
C VAL A 76 -16.26 -5.19 -8.65
N PRO A 77 -16.57 -4.82 -9.91
CA PRO A 77 -17.94 -4.60 -10.35
C PRO A 77 -18.74 -5.88 -10.46
N HIS A 78 -20.04 -5.75 -10.27
CA HIS A 78 -21.01 -6.83 -10.47
C HIS A 78 -20.73 -8.10 -9.66
N TYR A 79 -20.02 -7.95 -8.58
CA TYR A 79 -19.51 -9.04 -7.77
C TYR A 79 -20.31 -9.16 -6.46
N PRO A 80 -21.04 -10.26 -6.26
CA PRO A 80 -21.96 -10.39 -5.13
C PRO A 80 -21.27 -10.82 -3.82
N GLY A 81 -20.02 -11.27 -3.86
CA GLY A 81 -19.26 -11.70 -2.70
C GLY A 81 -18.64 -10.55 -1.90
N GLU A 82 -18.07 -10.86 -0.76
CA GLU A 82 -17.34 -9.91 0.06
C GLU A 82 -15.89 -9.74 -0.41
N VAL A 83 -15.40 -8.50 -0.40
CA VAL A 83 -14.01 -8.17 -0.75
C VAL A 83 -13.33 -7.49 0.41
N GLY A 84 -12.03 -7.74 0.58
CA GLY A 84 -11.24 -7.14 1.62
C GLY A 84 -11.62 -7.66 3.01
N LEU A 85 -11.73 -8.98 3.16
CA LEU A 85 -12.01 -9.64 4.45
C LEU A 85 -10.89 -9.41 5.48
N CYS A 86 -9.75 -8.87 5.09
CA CYS A 86 -8.72 -8.40 6.00
C CYS A 86 -9.10 -7.02 6.56
N THR A 87 -9.94 -6.99 7.58
CA THR A 87 -10.34 -5.75 8.28
C THR A 87 -9.44 -5.43 9.46
N ASP A 88 -8.81 -6.43 10.07
CA ASP A 88 -7.79 -6.28 11.10
C ASP A 88 -6.52 -7.02 10.69
N PHE A 89 -5.60 -6.28 10.09
CA PHE A 89 -4.33 -6.81 9.61
C PHE A 89 -3.51 -7.47 10.73
N PHE A 90 -3.48 -6.91 11.94
CA PHE A 90 -2.63 -7.43 13.02
C PHE A 90 -3.09 -8.80 13.51
N GLN A 91 -4.39 -9.07 13.52
CA GLN A 91 -4.90 -10.41 13.83
C GLN A 91 -4.54 -11.43 12.74
N ILE A 92 -4.66 -11.02 11.47
CA ILE A 92 -4.26 -11.85 10.33
C ILE A 92 -2.74 -12.12 10.39
N ALA A 93 -1.92 -11.09 10.60
CA ALA A 93 -0.47 -11.22 10.69
C ALA A 93 -0.06 -12.19 11.83
N GLN A 94 -0.65 -12.06 13.01
CA GLN A 94 -0.40 -12.97 14.11
C GLN A 94 -0.72 -14.44 13.74
N LYS A 95 -1.83 -14.65 13.03
CA LYS A 95 -2.23 -15.98 12.58
C LYS A 95 -1.29 -16.52 11.50
N MET A 96 -0.83 -15.68 10.58
CA MET A 96 0.18 -16.04 9.57
C MET A 96 1.48 -16.45 10.22
N PHE A 97 2.06 -15.63 11.10
CA PHE A 97 3.29 -15.96 11.82
C PHE A 97 3.18 -17.27 12.63
N SER A 98 2.00 -17.55 13.18
CA SER A 98 1.77 -18.80 13.94
C SER A 98 1.73 -20.07 13.06
N ARG A 99 1.53 -19.90 11.74
CA ARG A 99 1.40 -21.01 10.77
C ARG A 99 2.61 -21.15 9.85
N THR A 100 3.48 -20.18 9.84
CA THR A 100 4.68 -20.13 8.98
C THR A 100 5.96 -20.20 9.81
N LYS A 101 7.08 -20.50 9.16
CA LYS A 101 8.40 -20.65 9.82
C LYS A 101 9.41 -19.63 9.33
N LYS A 102 9.31 -19.18 8.07
CA LYS A 102 10.30 -18.33 7.41
C LYS A 102 9.69 -17.05 6.86
N MET A 103 8.44 -17.10 6.41
CA MET A 103 7.76 -16.00 5.77
C MET A 103 7.62 -14.80 6.70
N GLU A 104 8.03 -13.64 6.23
CA GLU A 104 7.71 -12.35 6.82
C GLU A 104 6.29 -11.92 6.40
N VAL A 105 5.66 -11.00 7.12
CA VAL A 105 4.26 -10.62 6.86
C VAL A 105 4.15 -9.13 6.65
N GLY A 106 3.45 -8.73 5.59
CA GLY A 106 3.29 -7.34 5.22
C GLY A 106 1.86 -6.90 4.93
N SER A 107 1.49 -5.67 5.27
CA SER A 107 0.26 -5.03 4.80
C SER A 107 0.49 -4.30 3.47
N ALA A 108 -0.40 -4.52 2.50
CA ALA A 108 -0.28 -3.90 1.19
C ALA A 108 -1.61 -3.27 0.70
N VAL A 109 -1.97 -2.11 1.17
CA VAL A 109 -1.34 -1.27 2.19
C VAL A 109 -2.39 -0.84 3.21
N LEU A 110 -1.97 -0.67 4.46
CA LEU A 110 -2.81 -0.19 5.54
C LEU A 110 -3.14 1.30 5.34
N SER A 111 -4.41 1.70 5.45
CA SER A 111 -4.77 3.11 5.50
C SER A 111 -4.61 3.66 6.91
N ILE A 112 -3.62 4.53 7.12
CA ILE A 112 -3.43 5.20 8.43
C ILE A 112 -4.41 6.34 8.70
N LEU A 113 -5.27 6.68 7.73
CA LEU A 113 -6.40 7.60 7.92
C LEU A 113 -7.68 6.87 8.36
N ALA A 114 -7.71 5.55 8.19
CA ALA A 114 -8.76 4.66 8.68
C ALA A 114 -8.28 3.91 9.94
N SER A 115 -8.98 2.88 10.36
CA SER A 115 -8.53 1.96 11.43
C SER A 115 -8.21 2.62 12.78
N GLY A 116 -8.81 3.78 13.05
CA GLY A 116 -8.58 4.55 14.27
C GLY A 116 -7.52 5.67 14.13
N GLY A 117 -6.95 5.85 12.94
CA GLY A 117 -5.98 6.92 12.67
C GLY A 117 -4.53 6.58 13.05
N PRO A 118 -3.59 7.51 12.83
CA PRO A 118 -2.16 7.27 12.96
C PRO A 118 -1.73 6.87 14.38
N ILE A 119 -2.40 7.40 15.41
CA ILE A 119 -2.09 7.13 16.82
C ILE A 119 -2.42 5.68 17.15
N ALA A 120 -3.67 5.24 16.87
CA ALA A 120 -4.10 3.87 17.16
C ALA A 120 -3.29 2.83 16.36
N ILE A 121 -2.90 3.16 15.14
CA ILE A 121 -2.05 2.27 14.33
C ILE A 121 -0.65 2.16 14.94
N ALA A 122 -0.04 3.27 15.37
CA ALA A 122 1.28 3.25 16.02
C ALA A 122 1.25 2.41 17.32
N GLU A 123 0.20 2.54 18.13
CA GLU A 123 0.00 1.72 19.34
C GLU A 123 -0.11 0.23 19.00
N ARG A 124 -0.89 -0.11 17.98
CA ARG A 124 -1.08 -1.52 17.55
C ARG A 124 0.21 -2.12 16.99
N VAL A 125 1.01 -1.37 16.24
CA VAL A 125 2.33 -1.80 15.78
C VAL A 125 3.24 -2.08 16.97
N GLY A 126 3.34 -1.15 17.93
CA GLY A 126 4.16 -1.32 19.12
C GLY A 126 3.71 -2.52 19.98
N ALA A 127 2.40 -2.68 20.20
CA ALA A 127 1.83 -3.79 20.94
C ALA A 127 2.08 -5.14 20.25
N PHE A 128 1.87 -5.20 18.92
CA PHE A 128 2.13 -6.40 18.14
C PHE A 128 3.60 -6.82 18.24
N LEU A 129 4.53 -5.89 18.00
CA LEU A 129 5.97 -6.19 18.00
C LEU A 129 6.53 -6.45 19.38
N ALA A 130 5.92 -5.92 20.45
CA ALA A 130 6.25 -6.30 21.82
C ALA A 130 5.93 -7.78 22.08
N LEU A 131 4.80 -8.27 21.56
CA LEU A 131 4.40 -9.67 21.71
C LEU A 131 5.17 -10.60 20.75
N HIS A 132 5.32 -10.19 19.49
CA HIS A 132 6.03 -10.97 18.49
C HIS A 132 7.52 -11.12 18.83
N GLY A 133 8.15 -10.08 19.32
CA GLY A 133 9.56 -10.07 19.72
C GLY A 133 9.83 -10.54 21.16
N MET A 134 8.86 -11.21 21.84
CA MET A 134 9.12 -11.86 23.13
C MET A 134 10.04 -13.07 23.03
N ASP A 135 10.08 -13.71 21.88
CA ASP A 135 11.06 -14.72 21.54
C ASP A 135 12.30 -14.02 20.98
N ASP A 136 13.40 -14.06 21.71
CA ASP A 136 14.67 -13.43 21.30
C ASP A 136 15.25 -14.05 20.03
N THR A 137 14.81 -15.23 19.62
CA THR A 137 15.20 -15.92 18.39
C THR A 137 14.34 -15.58 17.18
N GLU A 138 13.26 -14.80 17.35
CA GLU A 138 12.44 -14.34 16.24
C GLU A 138 13.19 -13.29 15.39
N GLU A 139 13.27 -13.56 14.09
CA GLU A 139 13.95 -12.70 13.12
C GLU A 139 13.01 -12.21 12.01
N ARG A 140 11.80 -12.80 11.91
CA ARG A 140 10.83 -12.45 10.86
C ARG A 140 10.21 -11.09 11.15
N ARG A 141 10.26 -10.22 10.15
CA ARG A 141 9.81 -8.84 10.26
C ARG A 141 8.31 -8.71 9.95
N LEU A 142 7.70 -7.74 10.64
CA LEU A 142 6.40 -7.19 10.27
C LEU A 142 6.63 -6.01 9.33
N HIS A 143 6.11 -6.09 8.11
CA HIS A 143 6.17 -5.00 7.15
C HIS A 143 4.86 -4.21 7.20
N ILE A 144 4.94 -2.94 7.58
CA ILE A 144 3.80 -2.03 7.54
C ILE A 144 3.87 -1.19 6.28
N GLY A 145 3.22 -1.68 5.22
CA GLY A 145 2.90 -0.86 4.08
C GLY A 145 1.74 0.07 4.44
N PHE A 146 1.91 1.39 4.26
CA PHE A 146 0.91 2.37 4.67
C PHE A 146 0.62 3.42 3.60
N SER A 147 -0.60 3.95 3.60
CA SER A 147 -1.06 4.97 2.67
C SER A 147 -2.22 5.79 3.23
N ALA A 148 -2.68 6.78 2.46
CA ALA A 148 -3.93 7.51 2.75
C ALA A 148 -5.19 6.65 2.58
N GLY A 149 -5.08 5.48 1.95
CA GLY A 149 -6.21 4.72 1.45
C GLY A 149 -6.70 5.23 0.08
N ARG A 150 -7.05 4.30 -0.79
CA ARG A 150 -7.47 4.60 -2.18
C ARG A 150 -8.84 5.29 -2.22
N PHE A 151 -9.78 4.84 -1.42
CA PHE A 151 -11.17 5.26 -1.47
C PHE A 151 -11.50 6.18 -0.29
N GLU A 152 -12.09 7.32 -0.60
CA GLU A 152 -12.48 8.31 0.41
C GLU A 152 -13.46 7.74 1.44
N PHE A 153 -14.39 6.89 1.02
CA PHE A 153 -15.37 6.27 1.91
C PHE A 153 -14.74 5.44 3.04
N MET A 154 -13.50 4.94 2.86
CA MET A 154 -12.82 4.14 3.90
C MET A 154 -12.38 4.98 5.10
N ALA A 155 -11.99 6.22 4.88
CA ALA A 155 -11.53 7.12 5.95
C ALA A 155 -12.66 8.00 6.51
N ARG A 156 -13.74 8.17 5.74
CA ARG A 156 -14.91 9.00 6.12
C ARG A 156 -15.55 8.61 7.47
N PRO A 157 -15.77 7.31 7.81
CA PRO A 157 -16.29 6.91 9.12
C PRO A 157 -15.39 7.28 10.30
N TYR A 158 -14.12 7.56 10.03
CA TYR A 158 -13.11 7.97 11.02
C TYR A 158 -12.93 9.50 11.09
N GLY A 159 -13.88 10.27 10.54
CA GLY A 159 -13.88 11.74 10.63
C GLY A 159 -12.98 12.44 9.60
N ILE A 160 -12.46 11.72 8.61
CA ILE A 160 -11.69 12.33 7.52
C ILE A 160 -12.67 12.84 6.47
N ILE A 161 -13.25 14.01 6.76
CA ILE A 161 -14.22 14.73 5.93
C ILE A 161 -13.91 16.23 5.99
N PRO A 162 -14.36 17.04 5.01
CA PRO A 162 -14.29 18.49 5.13
C PRO A 162 -15.05 18.98 6.37
N ARG A 163 -14.46 19.91 7.14
CA ARG A 163 -15.06 20.48 8.36
C ARG A 163 -15.80 21.81 8.10
N ASN A 164 -15.51 22.45 6.97
CA ASN A 164 -16.09 23.72 6.55
C ASN A 164 -15.97 23.90 5.03
N ILE A 165 -16.51 25.01 4.51
CA ILE A 165 -16.51 25.32 3.07
C ILE A 165 -15.09 25.48 2.46
N VAL A 166 -14.12 25.94 3.26
CA VAL A 166 -12.72 26.07 2.80
C VAL A 166 -12.11 24.72 2.57
N GLU A 167 -12.25 23.80 3.54
CA GLU A 167 -11.78 22.44 3.42
C GLU A 167 -12.51 21.69 2.29
N GLU A 168 -13.79 21.93 2.08
CA GLU A 168 -14.56 21.34 0.99
C GLU A 168 -14.00 21.78 -0.38
N ALA A 169 -13.78 23.08 -0.56
CA ALA A 169 -13.17 23.61 -1.79
C ALA A 169 -11.74 23.08 -2.02
N ALA A 170 -10.96 22.93 -0.96
CA ALA A 170 -9.56 22.48 -1.00
C ALA A 170 -9.41 20.94 -0.98
N TRP A 171 -10.50 20.18 -0.86
CA TRP A 171 -10.46 18.77 -0.48
C TRP A 171 -9.53 17.89 -1.33
N PRO A 172 -9.46 18.02 -2.67
CA PRO A 172 -8.56 17.21 -3.48
C PRO A 172 -7.08 17.37 -3.12
N ALA A 173 -6.65 18.58 -2.75
CA ALA A 173 -5.29 18.87 -2.31
C ALA A 173 -5.09 18.57 -0.82
N LEU A 174 -6.09 18.88 0.00
CA LEU A 174 -6.03 18.77 1.46
C LEU A 174 -5.87 17.32 1.94
N ARG A 175 -6.46 16.34 1.24
CA ARG A 175 -6.30 14.92 1.59
C ARG A 175 -4.83 14.48 1.62
N GLY A 176 -4.01 14.95 0.69
CA GLY A 176 -2.57 14.68 0.68
C GLY A 176 -1.86 15.31 1.89
N GLN A 177 -2.25 16.51 2.27
CA GLN A 177 -1.69 17.20 3.46
C GLN A 177 -2.08 16.49 4.77
N ILE A 178 -3.33 16.06 4.90
CA ILE A 178 -3.81 15.26 6.05
C ILE A 178 -3.02 13.94 6.14
N PHE A 179 -2.73 13.29 5.01
CA PHE A 179 -1.91 12.09 5.01
C PHE A 179 -0.46 12.38 5.42
N GLY A 180 0.10 13.51 5.03
CA GLY A 180 1.42 13.95 5.49
C GLY A 180 1.46 14.19 7.00
N GLU A 181 0.47 14.89 7.57
CA GLU A 181 0.29 15.09 9.01
C GLU A 181 0.19 13.74 9.75
N ALA A 182 -0.68 12.84 9.27
CA ALA A 182 -0.85 11.51 9.83
C ALA A 182 0.45 10.68 9.77
N SER A 183 1.21 10.79 8.67
CA SER A 183 2.47 10.07 8.52
C SER A 183 3.52 10.55 9.50
N GLU A 184 3.63 11.86 9.73
CA GLU A 184 4.53 12.42 10.73
C GLU A 184 4.17 11.94 12.15
N ILE A 185 2.90 12.03 12.54
CA ILE A 185 2.41 11.53 13.84
C ILE A 185 2.75 10.05 14.01
N PHE A 186 2.42 9.23 13.02
CA PHE A 186 2.65 7.79 13.03
C PHE A 186 4.13 7.45 13.23
N LEU A 187 5.02 8.06 12.44
CA LEU A 187 6.45 7.74 12.45
C LEU A 187 7.14 8.22 13.72
N ARG A 188 6.81 9.41 14.23
CA ARG A 188 7.37 9.96 15.47
C ARG A 188 6.93 9.13 16.69
N LEU A 189 5.68 8.69 16.74
CA LEU A 189 5.20 7.79 17.79
C LEU A 189 5.93 6.43 17.75
N LEU A 190 6.22 5.88 16.56
CA LEU A 190 7.02 4.66 16.42
C LEU A 190 8.49 4.86 16.85
N ASN A 191 9.01 6.09 16.83
CA ASN A 191 10.31 6.41 17.41
C ASN A 191 10.28 6.43 18.95
N GLY A 192 9.08 6.40 19.54
CA GLY A 192 8.90 6.50 21.00
C GLY A 192 8.95 7.94 21.50
N GLU A 193 8.76 8.92 20.62
CA GLU A 193 8.69 10.33 21.00
C GLU A 193 7.42 10.61 21.81
N VAL A 194 7.51 11.61 22.68
CA VAL A 194 6.35 12.29 23.28
C VAL A 194 6.02 13.46 22.38
N ILE A 195 4.83 13.48 21.81
CA ILE A 195 4.41 14.52 20.86
C ILE A 195 3.05 15.11 21.24
N SER A 196 2.81 16.32 20.75
CA SER A 196 1.53 17.03 20.81
C SER A 196 1.24 17.69 19.46
N SER A 197 -0.01 18.07 19.21
CA SER A 197 -0.44 18.64 17.91
C SER A 197 0.40 19.84 17.47
N ASN A 198 0.80 20.70 18.41
CA ASN A 198 1.60 21.89 18.13
C ASN A 198 3.07 21.59 17.73
N MET A 199 3.50 20.35 17.84
CA MET A 199 4.82 19.87 17.38
C MET A 199 4.78 19.30 15.97
N ILE A 200 3.59 19.14 15.42
CA ILE A 200 3.36 18.59 14.09
C ILE A 200 3.34 19.74 13.08
N ARG A 201 3.77 19.47 11.86
CA ARG A 201 3.82 20.48 10.81
C ARG A 201 2.47 21.14 10.56
N ASP A 202 2.47 22.45 10.40
CA ASP A 202 1.28 23.20 9.98
C ASP A 202 0.88 22.86 8.54
N THR A 203 -0.42 22.78 8.29
CA THR A 203 -0.96 22.70 6.94
C THR A 203 -1.27 24.08 6.42
N ILE A 204 -0.44 24.58 5.52
CA ILE A 204 -0.62 25.88 4.86
C ILE A 204 -0.85 25.63 3.37
N LEU A 205 -2.05 25.98 2.91
CA LEU A 205 -2.39 25.91 1.50
C LEU A 205 -1.94 27.17 0.75
N THR A 206 -1.30 26.95 -0.38
CA THR A 206 -0.86 27.98 -1.34
C THR A 206 -1.27 27.55 -2.74
N ARG A 207 -1.11 28.44 -3.73
CA ARG A 207 -1.37 28.11 -5.14
C ARG A 207 -0.66 26.83 -5.60
N GLU A 208 0.54 26.56 -5.11
CA GLU A 208 1.36 25.40 -5.49
C GLU A 208 0.73 24.04 -5.10
N ASN A 209 -0.22 24.01 -4.19
CA ASN A 209 -0.91 22.79 -3.80
C ASN A 209 -1.99 22.37 -4.80
N PHE A 210 -2.33 23.21 -5.77
CA PHE A 210 -3.44 23.01 -6.69
C PHE A 210 -2.98 22.85 -8.14
N ARG A 211 -3.71 22.06 -8.92
CA ARG A 211 -3.39 21.76 -10.31
C ARG A 211 -3.68 22.93 -11.26
N SER A 212 -4.68 23.76 -10.94
CA SER A 212 -5.10 24.89 -11.77
C SER A 212 -5.30 26.16 -10.93
N ASP A 213 -5.31 27.33 -11.59
CA ASP A 213 -5.62 28.61 -10.97
C ASP A 213 -7.07 28.63 -10.51
N GLU A 214 -7.98 28.04 -11.28
CA GLU A 214 -9.42 27.95 -10.97
C GLU A 214 -9.68 27.18 -9.67
N ASP A 215 -8.90 26.10 -9.42
CA ASP A 215 -9.00 25.35 -8.17
C ASP A 215 -8.58 26.21 -6.98
N TRP A 216 -7.49 26.95 -7.13
CA TRP A 216 -7.01 27.87 -6.10
C TRP A 216 -7.97 29.05 -5.85
N GLU A 217 -8.49 29.66 -6.90
CA GLU A 217 -9.47 30.76 -6.80
C GLU A 217 -10.74 30.31 -6.05
N ARG A 218 -11.23 29.08 -6.29
CA ARG A 218 -12.38 28.53 -5.53
C ARG A 218 -12.08 28.47 -4.04
N VAL A 219 -10.88 28.06 -3.66
CA VAL A 219 -10.48 28.00 -2.24
C VAL A 219 -10.35 29.37 -1.63
N GLN A 220 -9.80 30.34 -2.37
CA GLN A 220 -9.71 31.73 -1.90
C GLN A 220 -11.10 32.38 -1.71
N ILE A 221 -12.04 32.11 -2.61
CA ILE A 221 -13.43 32.57 -2.49
C ILE A 221 -14.06 31.97 -1.22
N ALA A 222 -13.92 30.66 -1.01
CA ALA A 222 -14.43 29.98 0.18
C ALA A 222 -13.79 30.53 1.47
N ALA A 223 -12.49 30.80 1.46
CA ALA A 223 -11.80 31.39 2.62
C ALA A 223 -12.28 32.81 2.93
N LYS A 224 -12.49 33.61 1.92
CA LYS A 224 -13.08 34.97 2.04
C LYS A 224 -14.48 34.93 2.63
N GLU A 225 -15.32 34.02 2.14
CA GLU A 225 -16.68 33.82 2.65
C GLU A 225 -16.68 33.36 4.12
N PHE A 226 -15.82 32.38 4.44
CA PHE A 226 -15.73 31.80 5.78
C PHE A 226 -15.21 32.79 6.83
N SER A 227 -14.22 33.62 6.48
CA SER A 227 -13.60 34.59 7.40
C SER A 227 -14.33 35.92 7.51
N ASN A 228 -15.32 36.18 6.63
CA ASN A 228 -15.96 37.51 6.47
C ASN A 228 -14.93 38.65 6.18
N GLN A 229 -13.78 38.32 5.61
CA GLN A 229 -12.72 39.30 5.27
C GLN A 229 -12.80 39.68 3.78
N ASN A 230 -12.42 40.92 3.47
CA ASN A 230 -12.42 41.38 2.08
C ASN A 230 -11.12 41.15 1.31
N GLU A 231 -10.07 40.69 1.98
CA GLU A 231 -8.77 40.46 1.39
C GLU A 231 -8.61 39.03 0.86
N VAL A 232 -7.96 38.92 -0.30
CA VAL A 232 -7.56 37.63 -0.88
C VAL A 232 -6.24 37.24 -0.23
N THR A 233 -6.23 36.12 0.47
CA THR A 233 -5.04 35.62 1.15
C THR A 233 -4.23 34.72 0.21
N GLU A 234 -2.90 34.92 0.14
CA GLU A 234 -1.98 34.04 -0.61
C GLU A 234 -1.69 32.73 0.15
N LYS A 235 -1.98 32.69 1.42
CA LYS A 235 -1.77 31.54 2.31
C LYS A 235 -3.01 31.32 3.16
N ILE A 236 -3.46 30.08 3.19
CA ILE A 236 -4.62 29.67 3.99
C ILE A 236 -4.17 28.59 4.97
N GLU A 237 -4.19 28.93 6.24
CA GLU A 237 -3.88 27.98 7.32
C GLU A 237 -5.07 27.07 7.56
N ILE A 238 -4.81 25.76 7.60
CA ILE A 238 -5.79 24.73 7.92
C ILE A 238 -5.45 24.17 9.30
N PRO A 239 -6.37 24.22 10.25
CA PRO A 239 -6.16 23.64 11.58
C PRO A 239 -5.82 22.15 11.49
N HIS A 240 -4.98 21.65 12.37
CA HIS A 240 -4.62 20.24 12.45
C HIS A 240 -5.84 19.33 12.39
N ARG A 241 -5.70 18.20 11.72
CA ARG A 241 -6.73 17.17 11.66
C ARG A 241 -6.80 16.40 12.98
N TYR A 242 -5.65 16.19 13.59
CA TYR A 242 -5.49 15.46 14.83
C TYR A 242 -5.12 16.46 15.94
N ASP A 243 -6.01 16.60 16.91
CA ASP A 243 -5.84 17.52 18.06
C ASP A 243 -5.64 16.68 19.33
N PHE A 244 -4.46 16.81 19.94
CA PHE A 244 -4.07 16.04 21.12
C PHE A 244 -2.98 16.78 21.92
N GLU A 245 -2.99 16.57 23.23
CA GLU A 245 -1.92 16.99 24.12
C GLU A 245 -0.76 15.96 24.10
N GLU A 246 0.19 16.08 25.01
CA GLU A 246 1.37 15.22 25.07
C GLU A 246 1.03 13.75 25.19
N ILE A 247 1.29 12.98 24.14
CA ILE A 247 1.09 11.54 24.07
C ILE A 247 2.36 10.80 23.65
N LYS A 248 2.44 9.53 24.03
CA LYS A 248 3.38 8.54 23.52
C LYS A 248 2.68 7.20 23.39
N THR A 249 3.20 6.32 22.56
CA THR A 249 2.71 4.94 22.48
C THR A 249 3.25 4.09 23.63
N ILE A 250 2.47 3.09 24.04
CA ILE A 250 2.89 2.02 24.94
C ILE A 250 2.48 0.66 24.36
N PRO A 251 3.30 -0.40 24.52
CA PRO A 251 4.60 -0.45 25.21
C PRO A 251 5.70 0.33 24.47
N GLN A 252 6.71 0.80 25.22
CA GLN A 252 7.89 1.47 24.66
C GLN A 252 9.01 0.48 24.34
N ASN A 253 9.07 -0.62 25.07
CA ASN A 253 10.10 -1.65 24.90
C ASN A 253 9.60 -2.74 23.94
N TRP A 254 9.99 -2.64 22.67
CA TRP A 254 9.72 -3.62 21.63
C TRP A 254 10.87 -3.67 20.60
N ARG A 255 11.00 -4.77 19.91
CA ARG A 255 12.04 -5.05 18.90
C ARG A 255 11.80 -4.22 17.64
N ARG A 256 12.41 -3.02 17.57
CA ARG A 256 12.28 -2.10 16.41
C ARG A 256 12.94 -2.62 15.14
N ASP A 257 13.88 -3.53 15.27
CA ASP A 257 14.55 -4.26 14.20
C ASP A 257 13.60 -5.24 13.47
N LEU A 258 12.52 -5.67 14.11
CA LEU A 258 11.48 -6.48 13.49
C LEU A 258 10.42 -5.65 12.74
N LEU A 259 10.54 -4.34 12.66
CA LEU A 259 9.66 -3.47 11.89
C LEU A 259 10.32 -3.03 10.59
N ASN A 260 9.63 -3.24 9.47
CA ASN A 260 9.92 -2.59 8.21
C ASN A 260 8.73 -1.72 7.77
N LEU A 261 9.00 -0.52 7.26
CA LEU A 261 8.00 0.44 6.82
C LEU A 261 8.06 0.65 5.32
N VAL A 262 6.90 0.64 4.66
CA VAL A 262 6.83 0.77 3.20
C VAL A 262 5.72 1.76 2.84
N LEU A 263 6.05 2.83 2.14
CA LEU A 263 5.11 3.85 1.71
C LEU A 263 4.40 3.44 0.41
N GLY A 264 3.07 3.45 0.43
CA GLY A 264 2.23 3.23 -0.76
C GLY A 264 1.89 4.54 -1.49
N SER A 265 2.86 5.43 -1.66
CA SER A 265 2.67 6.72 -2.36
C SER A 265 3.88 7.05 -3.22
N HIS A 266 3.61 7.59 -4.43
CA HIS A 266 4.64 8.09 -5.35
C HIS A 266 4.76 9.63 -5.32
N ASP A 267 4.24 10.30 -4.30
CA ASP A 267 4.49 11.73 -4.07
C ASP A 267 5.96 11.93 -3.67
N PRO A 268 6.78 12.60 -4.50
CA PRO A 268 8.21 12.79 -4.24
C PRO A 268 8.50 13.53 -2.94
N LYS A 269 7.68 14.54 -2.62
CA LYS A 269 7.84 15.34 -1.40
C LYS A 269 7.58 14.48 -0.16
N LEU A 270 6.52 13.68 -0.21
CA LEU A 270 6.18 12.80 0.91
C LEU A 270 7.22 11.70 1.13
N GLN A 271 7.78 11.11 0.05
CA GLN A 271 8.84 10.12 0.16
C GLN A 271 10.07 10.66 0.92
N ILE A 272 10.46 11.91 0.64
CA ILE A 272 11.55 12.58 1.34
C ILE A 272 11.14 12.89 2.79
N GLU A 273 9.94 13.42 3.00
CA GLU A 273 9.47 13.83 4.33
C GLU A 273 9.41 12.64 5.31
N VAL A 274 8.85 11.51 4.91
CA VAL A 274 8.75 10.33 5.81
C VAL A 274 10.13 9.78 6.18
N ASN A 275 11.10 9.88 5.27
CA ASN A 275 12.48 9.44 5.52
C ASN A 275 13.30 10.41 6.39
N LYS A 276 12.77 11.57 6.79
CA LYS A 276 13.36 12.39 7.86
C LYS A 276 13.20 11.76 9.24
N TRP A 277 12.19 10.92 9.41
CA TRP A 277 11.81 10.38 10.73
C TRP A 277 12.28 8.93 10.93
N ARG A 278 12.17 8.09 9.92
CA ARG A 278 12.54 6.68 9.95
C ARG A 278 12.86 6.15 8.55
N PRO A 279 13.58 5.02 8.44
CA PRO A 279 13.70 4.31 7.18
C PRO A 279 12.32 3.88 6.68
N VAL A 280 11.93 4.37 5.50
CA VAL A 280 10.66 4.03 4.84
C VAL A 280 10.94 3.68 3.39
N GLN A 281 10.66 2.45 3.02
CA GLN A 281 10.75 1.91 1.67
C GLN A 281 9.58 2.37 0.81
N VAL A 282 9.55 2.02 -0.49
CA VAL A 282 8.49 2.43 -1.42
C VAL A 282 7.89 1.22 -2.11
N PHE A 283 6.56 1.08 -2.03
CA PHE A 283 5.81 0.01 -2.68
C PHE A 283 5.38 0.42 -4.09
N ASN A 284 5.70 -0.42 -5.09
CA ASN A 284 5.31 -0.21 -6.47
C ASN A 284 4.18 -1.15 -6.87
N LEU A 285 3.18 -0.61 -7.55
CA LEU A 285 2.11 -1.40 -8.14
C LEU A 285 2.46 -1.83 -9.57
N SER A 286 1.78 -2.84 -10.08
CA SER A 286 1.91 -3.29 -11.47
C SER A 286 1.67 -2.16 -12.50
N ILE A 287 0.87 -1.17 -12.11
CA ILE A 287 0.56 0.03 -12.91
C ILE A 287 1.60 1.14 -12.81
N THR A 288 2.59 1.04 -11.91
CA THR A 288 3.62 2.07 -11.75
C THR A 288 4.53 2.09 -13.00
N PRO A 289 4.62 3.25 -13.71
CA PRO A 289 5.47 3.34 -14.89
C PRO A 289 6.96 3.13 -14.57
N PRO A 290 7.73 2.49 -15.44
CA PRO A 290 9.16 2.24 -15.21
C PRO A 290 9.97 3.51 -14.88
N HIS A 291 9.72 4.62 -15.59
CA HIS A 291 10.43 5.88 -15.32
C HIS A 291 10.16 6.41 -13.89
N ILE A 292 8.94 6.27 -13.38
CA ILE A 292 8.63 6.64 -11.98
C ILE A 292 9.37 5.76 -10.97
N ILE A 293 9.58 4.48 -11.31
CA ILE A 293 10.37 3.56 -10.46
C ILE A 293 11.84 4.02 -10.45
N GLU A 294 12.41 4.36 -11.60
CA GLU A 294 13.79 4.87 -11.69
C GLU A 294 13.96 6.21 -10.97
N GLU A 295 13.10 7.18 -11.23
CA GLU A 295 13.10 8.46 -10.51
C GLU A 295 12.96 8.30 -8.99
N THR A 296 12.17 7.31 -8.55
CA THR A 296 12.02 6.97 -7.14
C THR A 296 13.32 6.36 -6.61
N HIS A 297 13.95 5.47 -7.36
CA HIS A 297 15.22 4.86 -6.97
C HIS A 297 16.30 5.92 -6.77
N GLU A 298 16.50 6.81 -7.75
CA GLU A 298 17.47 7.91 -7.68
C GLU A 298 17.20 8.82 -6.48
N ARG A 299 15.96 9.23 -6.28
CA ARG A 299 15.55 10.09 -5.17
C ARG A 299 15.81 9.42 -3.82
N MET A 300 15.50 8.14 -3.69
CA MET A 300 15.66 7.43 -2.43
C MET A 300 17.12 7.09 -2.14
N ASP A 301 17.97 6.90 -3.14
CA ASP A 301 19.42 6.75 -2.93
C ASP A 301 20.04 7.97 -2.24
N GLU A 302 19.48 9.16 -2.50
CA GLU A 302 19.92 10.42 -1.89
C GLU A 302 19.27 10.74 -0.54
N ASN A 303 18.03 10.26 -0.31
CA ASN A 303 17.18 10.73 0.81
C ASN A 303 16.74 9.62 1.77
N TYR A 304 17.18 8.38 1.56
CA TYR A 304 16.82 7.29 2.47
C TYR A 304 17.42 7.52 3.86
N HIS A 305 16.66 7.21 4.89
CA HIS A 305 17.10 7.44 6.27
C HIS A 305 18.32 6.57 6.61
N LEU A 306 19.32 7.17 7.25
CA LEU A 306 20.62 6.53 7.53
C LEU A 306 20.51 5.24 8.35
N ASP A 307 19.57 5.17 9.28
CA ASP A 307 19.35 3.97 10.10
C ASP A 307 18.85 2.77 9.28
N GLY A 308 18.37 2.98 8.06
CA GLY A 308 17.97 1.92 7.14
C GLY A 308 19.11 1.30 6.35
N GLY A 309 20.34 1.80 6.54
CA GLY A 309 21.50 1.38 5.76
C GLY A 309 21.53 1.95 4.35
N LYS A 310 22.24 1.29 3.46
CA LYS A 310 22.37 1.72 2.08
C LYS A 310 21.13 1.33 1.27
N TRP A 311 20.54 2.31 0.57
CA TRP A 311 19.42 2.08 -0.33
C TRP A 311 19.78 1.11 -1.46
N ASN A 312 18.84 0.24 -1.82
CA ASN A 312 18.96 -0.65 -2.97
C ASN A 312 17.57 -1.01 -3.54
N ARG A 313 17.56 -1.64 -4.71
CA ARG A 313 16.31 -1.94 -5.44
C ARG A 313 15.39 -2.95 -4.73
N SER A 314 15.91 -3.82 -3.88
CA SER A 314 15.07 -4.75 -3.10
C SER A 314 14.18 -4.04 -2.08
N MET A 315 14.47 -2.75 -1.78
CA MET A 315 13.64 -1.89 -0.93
C MET A 315 12.45 -1.27 -1.68
N MET A 316 12.26 -1.65 -2.95
CA MET A 316 11.14 -1.22 -3.79
C MET A 316 10.34 -2.41 -4.31
N PRO A 317 9.64 -3.17 -3.44
CA PRO A 317 8.84 -4.29 -3.89
C PRO A 317 7.82 -3.83 -4.94
N ARG A 318 7.63 -4.67 -5.97
CA ARG A 318 6.71 -4.40 -7.07
C ARG A 318 5.74 -5.55 -7.26
N THR A 319 4.45 -5.25 -7.33
CA THR A 319 3.47 -6.26 -7.72
C THR A 319 3.48 -6.49 -9.23
N ILE A 320 3.35 -7.75 -9.62
CA ILE A 320 3.04 -8.15 -10.99
C ILE A 320 1.87 -9.14 -10.97
N MET A 321 1.14 -9.23 -12.06
CA MET A 321 0.12 -10.26 -12.24
C MET A 321 0.74 -11.43 -12.98
N VAL A 322 0.55 -12.65 -12.46
CA VAL A 322 1.04 -13.88 -13.05
C VAL A 322 -0.14 -14.78 -13.35
N PHE A 323 -0.27 -15.21 -14.61
CA PHE A 323 -1.27 -16.17 -15.06
C PHE A 323 -0.53 -17.38 -15.62
N VAL A 324 -0.52 -18.45 -14.88
CA VAL A 324 0.16 -19.69 -15.25
C VAL A 324 -0.84 -20.82 -15.35
N ASN A 325 -0.80 -21.57 -16.45
CA ASN A 325 -1.55 -22.83 -16.58
C ASN A 325 -0.57 -23.99 -16.66
N ASN A 326 -0.77 -24.99 -15.81
CA ASN A 326 0.00 -26.25 -15.77
C ASN A 326 -0.93 -27.46 -15.68
N GLU A 327 -2.13 -27.36 -16.23
CA GLU A 327 -3.14 -28.40 -16.16
C GLU A 327 -2.63 -29.73 -16.75
N ASP A 328 -2.76 -30.79 -15.97
CA ASP A 328 -2.35 -32.14 -16.37
C ASP A 328 -3.18 -32.62 -17.56
N GLY A 329 -2.50 -33.21 -18.55
CA GLY A 329 -3.13 -33.75 -19.76
C GLY A 329 -3.23 -32.77 -20.93
N LEU A 330 -2.92 -31.50 -20.74
CA LEU A 330 -2.73 -30.52 -21.80
C LEU A 330 -1.28 -30.51 -22.29
N SER A 331 -1.06 -30.31 -23.58
CA SER A 331 0.26 -30.01 -24.12
C SER A 331 0.71 -28.59 -23.69
N SER A 332 2.00 -28.32 -23.78
CA SER A 332 2.56 -27.00 -23.45
C SER A 332 1.92 -25.87 -24.27
N GLU A 333 1.53 -26.15 -25.53
CA GLU A 333 0.85 -25.18 -26.37
C GLU A 333 -0.61 -24.94 -25.91
N GLU A 334 -1.33 -26.00 -25.53
CA GLU A 334 -2.69 -25.88 -24.98
C GLU A 334 -2.69 -25.17 -23.63
N GLN A 335 -1.72 -25.43 -22.74
CA GLN A 335 -1.54 -24.72 -21.49
C GLN A 335 -1.28 -23.22 -21.73
N SER A 336 -0.42 -22.87 -22.70
CA SER A 336 -0.15 -21.47 -23.06
C SER A 336 -1.41 -20.76 -23.59
N ILE A 337 -2.23 -21.43 -24.39
CA ILE A 337 -3.51 -20.89 -24.89
C ILE A 337 -4.48 -20.69 -23.72
N ALA A 338 -4.66 -21.69 -22.87
CA ALA A 338 -5.54 -21.61 -21.70
C ALA A 338 -5.13 -20.46 -20.76
N ALA A 339 -3.84 -20.31 -20.45
CA ALA A 339 -3.34 -19.21 -19.63
C ALA A 339 -3.67 -17.82 -20.22
N LYS A 340 -3.56 -17.67 -21.54
CA LYS A 340 -3.91 -16.42 -22.25
C LYS A 340 -5.41 -16.12 -22.20
N GLU A 341 -6.25 -17.14 -22.32
CA GLU A 341 -7.71 -17.00 -22.21
C GLU A 341 -8.13 -16.64 -20.78
N GLU A 342 -7.56 -17.30 -19.77
CA GLU A 342 -7.78 -17.01 -18.36
C GLU A 342 -7.34 -15.57 -18.01
N ALA A 343 -6.13 -15.18 -18.43
CA ALA A 343 -5.61 -13.83 -18.24
C ALA A 343 -6.52 -12.77 -18.88
N LYS A 344 -6.97 -13.02 -20.12
CA LYS A 344 -7.88 -12.11 -20.82
C LYS A 344 -9.22 -11.97 -20.10
N ALA A 345 -9.79 -13.07 -19.61
CA ALA A 345 -11.05 -13.05 -18.86
C ALA A 345 -10.89 -12.29 -17.54
N ALA A 346 -9.85 -12.62 -16.77
CA ALA A 346 -9.56 -11.98 -15.48
C ALA A 346 -9.24 -10.48 -15.65
N LEU A 347 -8.38 -10.12 -16.60
CA LEU A 347 -8.02 -8.73 -16.88
C LEU A 347 -9.23 -7.93 -17.40
N ASN A 348 -10.05 -8.47 -18.29
CA ASN A 348 -11.26 -7.79 -18.74
C ASN A 348 -12.24 -7.54 -17.59
N THR A 349 -12.42 -8.50 -16.69
CA THR A 349 -13.25 -8.33 -15.49
C THR A 349 -12.65 -7.26 -14.57
N TYR A 350 -11.36 -7.32 -14.30
CA TYR A 350 -10.65 -6.35 -13.49
C TYR A 350 -10.67 -4.95 -14.12
N TRP A 351 -10.55 -4.84 -15.45
CA TRP A 351 -10.55 -3.55 -16.16
C TRP A 351 -11.93 -2.95 -16.30
N SER A 352 -12.96 -3.73 -16.55
CA SER A 352 -14.34 -3.23 -16.51
C SER A 352 -14.70 -2.69 -15.12
N ALA A 353 -14.09 -3.27 -14.08
CA ALA A 353 -14.17 -2.80 -12.70
C ALA A 353 -13.55 -1.43 -12.48
N LEU A 354 -12.54 -1.12 -13.23
CA LEU A 354 -11.75 0.10 -13.10
C LEU A 354 -12.12 1.15 -14.14
N GLU A 355 -12.97 0.78 -15.11
CA GLU A 355 -13.45 1.68 -16.16
C GLU A 355 -14.11 2.91 -15.55
N GLY A 356 -13.63 4.09 -15.95
CA GLY A 356 -14.05 5.37 -15.38
C GLY A 356 -13.39 5.79 -14.06
N THR A 357 -12.60 4.92 -13.40
CA THR A 357 -11.86 5.27 -12.17
C THR A 357 -10.37 5.42 -12.38
N ILE A 358 -9.84 4.77 -13.40
CA ILE A 358 -8.41 4.78 -13.75
C ILE A 358 -8.26 5.22 -15.20
N ASP A 359 -7.23 6.00 -15.44
CA ASP A 359 -6.76 6.35 -16.78
C ASP A 359 -6.56 5.06 -17.62
N PRO A 360 -7.19 4.95 -18.80
CA PRO A 360 -7.04 3.79 -19.68
C PRO A 360 -5.60 3.38 -19.96
N SER A 361 -4.67 4.35 -20.01
CA SER A 361 -3.24 4.06 -20.19
C SER A 361 -2.61 3.30 -19.02
N LYS A 362 -3.18 3.39 -17.82
CA LYS A 362 -2.73 2.59 -16.66
C LYS A 362 -3.21 1.16 -16.73
N VAL A 363 -4.38 0.96 -17.32
CA VAL A 363 -4.98 -0.34 -17.62
C VAL A 363 -4.09 -1.11 -18.59
N GLU A 364 -3.77 -0.48 -19.71
CA GLU A 364 -2.91 -1.04 -20.76
C GLU A 364 -1.55 -1.45 -20.18
N ARG A 365 -0.90 -0.55 -19.43
CA ARG A 365 0.40 -0.87 -18.78
C ARG A 365 0.36 -2.03 -17.81
N ALA A 366 -0.72 -2.21 -17.05
CA ALA A 366 -0.78 -3.34 -16.14
C ALA A 366 -0.98 -4.67 -16.88
N SER A 367 -1.71 -4.64 -18.01
CA SER A 367 -1.84 -5.81 -18.89
C SER A 367 -0.50 -6.16 -19.53
N ASP A 368 0.25 -5.16 -20.01
CA ASP A 368 1.59 -5.32 -20.61
C ASP A 368 2.62 -5.85 -19.61
N ASN A 369 2.46 -5.52 -18.33
CA ASN A 369 3.33 -5.99 -17.27
C ASN A 369 2.95 -7.39 -16.74
N ALA A 370 1.80 -7.95 -17.12
CA ALA A 370 1.42 -9.30 -16.73
C ALA A 370 2.36 -10.35 -17.34
N VAL A 371 2.61 -11.41 -16.58
CA VAL A 371 3.37 -12.59 -17.01
C VAL A 371 2.37 -13.70 -17.26
N ILE A 372 2.32 -14.23 -18.51
CA ILE A 372 1.25 -15.12 -18.93
C ILE A 372 1.83 -16.27 -19.75
N GLY A 373 1.47 -17.51 -19.42
CA GLY A 373 1.87 -18.67 -20.19
C GLY A 373 1.83 -19.97 -19.42
N ASN A 374 2.46 -21.02 -19.98
CA ASN A 374 2.79 -22.22 -19.23
C ASN A 374 3.97 -21.95 -18.27
N VAL A 375 4.34 -22.92 -17.45
CA VAL A 375 5.39 -22.78 -16.43
C VAL A 375 6.73 -22.31 -17.02
N GLU A 376 7.14 -22.87 -18.17
CA GLU A 376 8.41 -22.53 -18.81
C GLU A 376 8.39 -21.12 -19.39
N GLU A 377 7.30 -20.71 -20.04
CA GLU A 377 7.13 -19.38 -20.59
C GLU A 377 7.10 -18.31 -19.46
N VAL A 378 6.41 -18.61 -18.35
CA VAL A 378 6.36 -17.70 -17.18
C VAL A 378 7.75 -17.57 -16.56
N ALA A 379 8.47 -18.67 -16.35
CA ALA A 379 9.83 -18.64 -15.81
C ALA A 379 10.77 -17.83 -16.71
N GLN A 380 10.69 -18.01 -18.03
CA GLN A 380 11.50 -17.26 -18.99
C GLN A 380 11.18 -15.76 -18.97
N GLN A 381 9.89 -15.39 -18.99
CA GLN A 381 9.47 -13.98 -18.92
C GLN A 381 9.92 -13.30 -17.64
N ILE A 382 9.88 -14.00 -16.50
CA ILE A 382 10.39 -13.48 -15.23
C ILE A 382 11.91 -13.25 -15.33
N ALA A 383 12.67 -14.24 -15.81
CA ALA A 383 14.12 -14.13 -15.97
C ALA A 383 14.54 -13.01 -16.93
N GLU A 384 13.76 -12.73 -17.98
CA GLU A 384 14.07 -11.67 -18.95
C GLU A 384 13.71 -10.26 -18.47
N ARG A 385 12.70 -10.12 -17.60
CA ARG A 385 12.18 -8.82 -17.19
C ARG A 385 12.70 -8.30 -15.87
N PHE A 386 13.16 -9.17 -14.99
CA PHE A 386 13.47 -8.86 -13.59
C PHE A 386 14.86 -9.37 -13.18
N HIS A 387 15.92 -8.94 -13.88
CA HIS A 387 17.33 -9.25 -13.56
C HIS A 387 18.13 -8.02 -13.16
#